data_74c621c9610ca02946df78e670cff243
#
_entry.id   74c621c9610ca02946df78e670cff243
#
_cell.length_a   1.000
_cell.length_b   1.000
_cell.length_c   1.000
_cell.angle_alpha   90.00
_cell.angle_beta   90.00
_cell.angle_gamma   90.00
#
_symmetry.space_group_name_H-M   'P 1'
#
loop_
_entity.id
_entity.type
_entity.pdbx_description
1 polymer ?
#
loop_
_entity_poly.entity_id
_entity_poly.type
_entity_poly.pdbx_seq_one_letter_code
_entity_poly.pdbx_strand_id
1 'polypeptide(L)'
;MTDTDEWYKSFYGVKEKHNKCIYISYLSGANYGIEYKTSKGEIIPRSVILASFTGKSFIDLLSHELSHPMTRNVVLKLYNNETIKIFFDNQYKQNALYSHFVEKEGLKTGLSLLDETVNQACANKYLETVFSESEMKIINDYNVFEKRLSYMLVISDFLNVYENNRKKYKNFEAFYPELEKHILNIITEEKDINFKNDF
;
A
#
# COMPACT_ATOMS: atom_id res chain seq x y z
N MET A 1 11.53 -12.42 -15.60
CA MET A 1 10.63 -12.22 -14.45
C MET A 1 11.52 -12.08 -13.24
N THR A 2 11.51 -10.93 -12.57
CA THR A 2 12.30 -10.69 -11.36
C THR A 2 11.81 -11.64 -10.27
N ASP A 3 12.71 -12.33 -9.58
CA ASP A 3 12.35 -13.17 -8.44
C ASP A 3 11.66 -12.29 -7.38
N THR A 4 10.42 -12.61 -7.07
CA THR A 4 9.59 -11.87 -6.12
C THR A 4 10.31 -11.71 -4.78
N ASP A 5 10.99 -12.76 -4.30
CA ASP A 5 11.71 -12.72 -3.03
C ASP A 5 12.91 -11.78 -3.06
N GLU A 6 13.66 -11.76 -4.18
CA GLU A 6 14.80 -10.85 -4.34
C GLU A 6 14.32 -9.41 -4.45
N TRP A 7 13.20 -9.16 -5.16
CA TRP A 7 12.62 -7.82 -5.23
C TRP A 7 12.21 -7.31 -3.85
N TYR A 8 11.45 -8.12 -3.08
CA TYR A 8 11.01 -7.72 -1.73
C TYR A 8 12.18 -7.45 -0.78
N LYS A 9 13.23 -8.27 -0.83
CA LYS A 9 14.46 -8.02 -0.07
C LYS A 9 15.12 -6.70 -0.47
N SER A 10 15.26 -6.49 -1.76
CA SER A 10 15.87 -5.28 -2.30
C SER A 10 15.06 -4.06 -1.96
N PHE A 11 13.75 -4.06 -2.23
CA PHE A 11 12.88 -2.92 -2.03
C PHE A 11 12.70 -2.59 -0.55
N TYR A 12 12.29 -3.55 0.28
CA TYR A 12 12.02 -3.28 1.70
C TYR A 12 13.27 -3.31 2.59
N GLY A 13 14.41 -3.78 2.08
CA GLY A 13 15.65 -3.89 2.85
C GLY A 13 15.60 -4.95 3.93
N VAL A 14 14.81 -6.01 3.75
CA VAL A 14 14.72 -7.13 4.67
C VAL A 14 15.89 -8.11 4.46
N LYS A 15 16.54 -8.56 5.55
CA LYS A 15 17.77 -9.34 5.46
C LYS A 15 17.55 -10.84 5.23
N GLU A 16 16.39 -11.35 5.57
CA GLU A 16 16.13 -12.79 5.61
C GLU A 16 15.16 -13.25 4.54
N LYS A 17 15.30 -14.50 4.08
CA LYS A 17 14.28 -15.17 3.30
C LYS A 17 13.06 -15.41 4.19
N HIS A 18 12.00 -14.63 3.99
CA HIS A 18 10.74 -14.96 4.61
C HIS A 18 10.10 -16.11 3.85
N ASN A 19 9.85 -17.23 4.53
CA ASN A 19 9.05 -18.30 3.95
C ASN A 19 7.62 -17.81 3.77
N LYS A 20 7.30 -17.34 2.57
CA LYS A 20 5.95 -16.92 2.22
C LYS A 20 5.08 -18.16 2.06
N CYS A 21 3.99 -18.20 2.81
CA CYS A 21 2.97 -19.23 2.63
C CYS A 21 1.72 -18.60 2.07
N ILE A 22 1.26 -19.10 0.92
CA ILE A 22 -0.01 -18.69 0.33
C ILE A 22 -1.03 -19.75 0.72
N TYR A 23 -2.08 -19.35 1.43
CA TYR A 23 -3.21 -20.19 1.75
C TYR A 23 -4.36 -19.83 0.82
N ILE A 24 -4.85 -20.80 0.07
CA ILE A 24 -6.05 -20.63 -0.73
C ILE A 24 -7.22 -21.10 0.12
N SER A 25 -8.19 -20.22 0.36
CA SER A 25 -9.36 -20.53 1.16
C SER A 25 -10.64 -20.25 0.38
N TYR A 26 -11.41 -21.30 0.12
CA TYR A 26 -12.73 -21.18 -0.49
C TYR A 26 -13.81 -20.66 0.46
N LEU A 27 -13.50 -20.60 1.76
CA LEU A 27 -14.44 -20.21 2.82
C LEU A 27 -14.20 -18.77 3.29
N SER A 28 -13.13 -18.12 2.86
CA SER A 28 -12.85 -16.74 3.21
C SER A 28 -13.67 -15.79 2.35
N GLY A 29 -14.38 -14.84 2.97
CA GLY A 29 -15.09 -13.76 2.29
C GLY A 29 -14.21 -12.60 1.88
N ALA A 30 -12.93 -12.58 2.30
CA ALA A 30 -11.97 -11.52 2.03
C ALA A 30 -10.54 -12.09 1.97
N ASN A 31 -9.62 -11.27 1.45
CA ASN A 31 -8.20 -11.57 1.44
C ASN A 31 -7.55 -10.97 2.69
N TYR A 32 -6.52 -11.63 3.21
CA TYR A 32 -5.83 -11.17 4.41
C TYR A 32 -4.33 -11.40 4.27
N GLY A 33 -3.54 -10.35 4.54
CA GLY A 33 -2.15 -10.49 4.92
C GLY A 33 -2.07 -10.95 6.38
N ILE A 34 -1.57 -12.15 6.62
CA ILE A 34 -1.43 -12.72 7.98
C ILE A 34 0.04 -12.72 8.38
N GLU A 35 0.32 -12.13 9.51
CA GLU A 35 1.59 -12.27 10.20
C GLU A 35 1.45 -13.27 11.35
N TYR A 36 2.45 -14.10 11.55
CA TYR A 36 2.62 -14.77 12.84
C TYR A 36 4.05 -14.68 13.33
N LYS A 37 4.20 -14.68 14.65
CA LYS A 37 5.51 -14.72 15.28
C LYS A 37 5.88 -16.16 15.58
N THR A 38 7.07 -16.57 15.18
CA THR A 38 7.63 -17.85 15.62
C THR A 38 7.96 -17.79 17.12
N SER A 39 8.24 -18.94 17.73
CA SER A 39 8.75 -19.00 19.11
C SER A 39 10.06 -18.23 19.33
N LYS A 40 10.79 -17.93 18.26
CA LYS A 40 12.00 -17.10 18.26
C LYS A 40 11.74 -15.61 18.03
N GLY A 41 10.47 -15.20 17.91
CA GLY A 41 10.08 -13.81 17.67
C GLY A 41 10.20 -13.35 16.22
N GLU A 42 10.53 -14.24 15.28
CA GLU A 42 10.57 -13.93 13.85
C GLU A 42 9.16 -13.72 13.33
N ILE A 43 8.97 -12.68 12.54
CA ILE A 43 7.69 -12.40 11.86
C ILE A 43 7.70 -13.11 10.51
N ILE A 44 6.72 -13.97 10.27
CA ILE A 44 6.53 -14.63 8.98
C ILE A 44 5.26 -14.06 8.35
N PRO A 45 5.39 -13.26 7.26
CA PRO A 45 4.23 -12.78 6.52
C PRO A 45 3.55 -13.95 5.79
N ARG A 46 2.23 -14.01 5.89
CA ARG A 46 1.40 -14.98 5.18
C ARG A 46 0.20 -14.30 4.57
N SER A 47 -0.16 -14.72 3.37
CA SER A 47 -1.35 -14.23 2.70
C SER A 47 -2.39 -15.34 2.54
N VAL A 48 -3.63 -15.03 2.82
CA VAL A 48 -4.77 -15.89 2.51
C VAL A 48 -5.49 -15.30 1.31
N ILE A 49 -5.63 -16.08 0.25
CA ILE A 49 -6.19 -15.61 -1.01
C ILE A 49 -7.37 -16.48 -1.39
N LEU A 50 -8.44 -15.87 -1.89
CA LEU A 50 -9.58 -16.59 -2.45
C LEU A 50 -9.21 -17.31 -3.75
N ALA A 51 -9.65 -18.52 -3.93
CA ALA A 51 -9.37 -19.33 -5.13
C ALA A 51 -10.01 -18.79 -6.43
N SER A 52 -10.89 -17.81 -6.34
CA SER A 52 -11.53 -17.18 -7.49
C SER A 52 -10.63 -16.24 -8.28
N PHE A 53 -9.44 -15.90 -7.74
CA PHE A 53 -8.48 -15.01 -8.40
C PHE A 53 -7.45 -15.82 -9.18
N THR A 54 -7.30 -15.49 -10.46
CA THR A 54 -6.33 -16.12 -11.37
C THR A 54 -5.66 -15.07 -12.24
N GLY A 55 -4.49 -15.39 -12.78
CA GLY A 55 -3.77 -14.52 -13.71
C GLY A 55 -3.27 -13.21 -13.08
N LYS A 56 -3.46 -12.09 -13.79
CA LYS A 56 -2.92 -10.77 -13.41
C LYS A 56 -3.50 -10.24 -12.10
N SER A 57 -4.80 -10.41 -11.91
CA SER A 57 -5.47 -10.02 -10.65
C SER A 57 -4.91 -10.76 -9.45
N PHE A 58 -4.46 -12.01 -9.65
CA PHE A 58 -3.81 -12.78 -8.60
C PHE A 58 -2.44 -12.18 -8.21
N ILE A 59 -1.64 -11.75 -9.19
CA ILE A 59 -0.32 -11.14 -8.93
C ILE A 59 -0.47 -9.81 -8.22
N ASP A 60 -1.41 -8.95 -8.64
CA ASP A 60 -1.72 -7.69 -7.98
C ASP A 60 -2.12 -7.93 -6.51
N LEU A 61 -3.10 -8.79 -6.28
CA LEU A 61 -3.56 -9.15 -4.96
C LEU A 61 -2.44 -9.72 -4.09
N LEU A 62 -1.65 -10.65 -4.63
CA LEU A 62 -0.55 -11.28 -3.89
C LEU A 62 0.51 -10.26 -3.49
N SER A 63 0.92 -9.38 -4.42
CA SER A 63 1.90 -8.34 -4.13
C SER A 63 1.38 -7.34 -3.10
N HIS A 64 0.11 -7.00 -3.16
CA HIS A 64 -0.57 -6.17 -2.20
C HIS A 64 -0.53 -6.78 -0.79
N GLU A 65 -1.04 -8.01 -0.63
CA GLU A 65 -1.11 -8.68 0.68
C GLU A 65 0.27 -8.96 1.29
N LEU A 66 1.27 -9.27 0.45
CA LEU A 66 2.63 -9.48 0.92
C LEU A 66 3.34 -8.18 1.34
N SER A 67 2.84 -7.04 0.90
CA SER A 67 3.42 -5.73 1.25
C SER A 67 2.95 -5.20 2.61
N HIS A 68 1.73 -5.53 3.06
CA HIS A 68 1.19 -5.06 4.34
C HIS A 68 2.13 -5.24 5.54
N PRO A 69 2.72 -6.41 5.79
CA PRO A 69 3.65 -6.56 6.91
C PRO A 69 4.87 -5.63 6.83
N MET A 70 5.29 -5.28 5.61
CA MET A 70 6.48 -4.47 5.37
C MET A 70 6.21 -2.97 5.48
N THR A 71 4.97 -2.54 5.20
CA THR A 71 4.56 -1.13 5.24
C THR A 71 4.00 -0.71 6.60
N ARG A 72 3.47 -1.66 7.38
CA ARG A 72 2.68 -1.42 8.59
C ARG A 72 3.33 -0.45 9.59
N ASN A 73 4.61 -0.63 9.91
CA ASN A 73 5.29 0.26 10.86
C ASN A 73 5.40 1.70 10.34
N VAL A 74 5.61 1.87 9.04
CA VAL A 74 5.66 3.19 8.40
C VAL A 74 4.28 3.83 8.42
N VAL A 75 3.23 3.09 8.07
CA VAL A 75 1.85 3.56 8.10
C VAL A 75 1.43 4.00 9.50
N LEU A 76 1.72 3.21 10.52
CA LEU A 76 1.42 3.58 11.91
C LEU A 76 2.15 4.86 12.34
N LYS A 77 3.40 5.03 11.95
CA LYS A 77 4.16 6.28 12.21
C LYS A 77 3.54 7.47 11.49
N LEU A 78 3.17 7.31 10.21
CA LEU A 78 2.49 8.35 9.43
C LEU A 78 1.17 8.77 10.09
N TYR A 79 0.36 7.80 10.51
CA TYR A 79 -0.94 8.08 11.13
C TYR A 79 -0.84 8.69 12.54
N ASN A 80 0.31 8.56 13.21
CA ASN A 80 0.59 9.28 14.46
C ASN A 80 0.81 10.78 14.26
N ASN A 81 1.09 11.24 13.02
CA ASN A 81 1.09 12.65 12.69
C ASN A 81 -0.35 13.17 12.60
N GLU A 82 -0.70 14.12 13.47
CA GLU A 82 -2.09 14.60 13.60
C GLU A 82 -2.65 15.21 12.29
N THR A 83 -1.80 15.91 11.51
CA THR A 83 -2.22 16.48 10.23
C THR A 83 -2.57 15.39 9.21
N ILE A 84 -1.74 14.37 9.11
CA ILE A 84 -1.96 13.21 8.21
C ILE A 84 -3.20 12.44 8.67
N LYS A 85 -3.34 12.21 9.98
CA LYS A 85 -4.49 11.52 10.56
C LYS A 85 -5.79 12.24 10.24
N ILE A 86 -5.89 13.54 10.53
CA ILE A 86 -7.10 14.33 10.26
C ILE A 86 -7.43 14.31 8.76
N PHE A 87 -6.42 14.43 7.91
CA PHE A 87 -6.61 14.39 6.46
C PHE A 87 -7.22 13.06 6.00
N PHE A 88 -6.63 11.93 6.35
CA PHE A 88 -7.13 10.63 5.94
C PHE A 88 -8.46 10.25 6.62
N ASP A 89 -8.71 10.69 7.85
CA ASP A 89 -10.02 10.53 8.49
C ASP A 89 -11.13 11.28 7.74
N ASN A 90 -10.82 12.48 7.21
CA ASN A 90 -11.76 13.25 6.41
C ASN A 90 -11.95 12.62 5.02
N GLN A 91 -10.88 12.21 4.37
CA GLN A 91 -10.95 11.49 3.08
C GLN A 91 -11.76 10.20 3.21
N TYR A 92 -11.56 9.45 4.27
CA TYR A 92 -12.36 8.26 4.56
C TYR A 92 -13.86 8.58 4.67
N LYS A 93 -14.22 9.60 5.44
CA LYS A 93 -15.64 10.02 5.60
C LYS A 93 -16.27 10.43 4.28
N GLN A 94 -15.56 11.19 3.44
CA GLN A 94 -16.03 11.58 2.11
C GLN A 94 -16.20 10.36 1.20
N ASN A 95 -15.23 9.45 1.17
CA ASN A 95 -15.29 8.25 0.36
C ASN A 95 -16.39 7.28 0.81
N ALA A 96 -16.63 7.14 2.12
CA ALA A 96 -17.66 6.30 2.68
C ALA A 96 -19.08 6.73 2.26
N LEU A 97 -19.29 8.03 2.01
CA LEU A 97 -20.58 8.56 1.53
C LEU A 97 -20.87 8.18 0.06
N TYR A 98 -19.85 7.89 -0.73
CA TYR A 98 -19.96 7.68 -2.18
C TYR A 98 -19.51 6.31 -2.67
N SER A 99 -18.94 5.48 -1.81
CA SER A 99 -18.30 4.22 -2.21
C SER A 99 -18.90 3.02 -1.48
N HIS A 100 -19.70 2.25 -2.21
CA HIS A 100 -20.15 0.93 -1.80
C HIS A 100 -18.96 -0.05 -1.54
N PHE A 101 -17.82 0.22 -2.16
CA PHE A 101 -16.58 -0.55 -1.99
C PHE A 101 -15.99 -0.38 -0.59
N VAL A 102 -15.94 0.85 -0.07
CA VAL A 102 -15.38 1.15 1.25
C VAL A 102 -16.11 0.39 2.37
N GLU A 103 -17.44 0.26 2.26
CA GLU A 103 -18.23 -0.56 3.18
C GLU A 103 -17.96 -2.05 3.03
N LYS A 104 -17.82 -2.51 1.79
CA LYS A 104 -17.72 -3.94 1.45
C LYS A 104 -16.35 -4.53 1.77
N GLU A 105 -15.27 -3.76 1.59
CA GLU A 105 -13.89 -4.17 1.87
C GLU A 105 -13.49 -3.97 3.35
N GLY A 106 -14.40 -3.48 4.20
CA GLY A 106 -14.14 -3.34 5.63
C GLY A 106 -13.17 -2.22 6.01
N LEU A 107 -12.92 -1.27 5.09
CA LEU A 107 -12.21 -0.04 5.42
C LEU A 107 -13.07 0.76 6.41
N LYS A 108 -12.66 0.82 7.68
CA LYS A 108 -13.49 1.39 8.74
C LYS A 108 -12.96 2.71 9.31
N THR A 109 -11.77 3.13 8.86
CA THR A 109 -11.09 4.30 9.43
C THR A 109 -10.15 4.95 8.43
N GLY A 110 -9.74 6.20 8.69
CA GLY A 110 -8.68 6.86 7.93
C GLY A 110 -7.34 6.12 7.99
N LEU A 111 -7.07 5.39 9.08
CA LEU A 111 -5.90 4.51 9.17
C LEU A 111 -5.96 3.40 8.12
N SER A 112 -7.11 2.76 7.94
CA SER A 112 -7.27 1.72 6.91
C SER A 112 -7.08 2.30 5.51
N LEU A 113 -7.62 3.50 5.24
CA LEU A 113 -7.44 4.16 3.94
C LEU A 113 -5.97 4.52 3.67
N LEU A 114 -5.26 5.03 4.68
CA LEU A 114 -3.81 5.32 4.58
C LEU A 114 -3.02 4.03 4.35
N ASP A 115 -3.34 2.96 5.09
CA ASP A 115 -2.68 1.66 4.98
C ASP A 115 -2.81 1.10 3.56
N GLU A 116 -4.03 1.00 3.05
CA GLU A 116 -4.30 0.56 1.68
C GLU A 116 -3.60 1.43 0.63
N THR A 117 -3.60 2.76 0.83
CA THR A 117 -2.98 3.70 -0.11
C THR A 117 -1.45 3.52 -0.18
N VAL A 118 -0.78 3.49 0.96
CA VAL A 118 0.69 3.31 1.03
C VAL A 118 1.08 1.90 0.58
N ASN A 119 0.32 0.91 1.01
CA ASN A 119 0.57 -0.48 0.70
C ASN A 119 0.46 -0.73 -0.82
N GLN A 120 -0.62 -0.26 -1.45
CA GLN A 120 -0.80 -0.40 -2.90
C GLN A 120 0.25 0.39 -3.68
N ALA A 121 0.65 1.59 -3.21
CA ALA A 121 1.74 2.34 -3.83
C ALA A 121 3.06 1.55 -3.84
N CYS A 122 3.38 0.86 -2.74
CA CYS A 122 4.55 -0.02 -2.68
C CYS A 122 4.39 -1.26 -3.56
N ALA A 123 3.21 -1.89 -3.58
CA ALA A 123 2.93 -3.03 -4.45
C ALA A 123 3.07 -2.67 -5.92
N ASN A 124 2.64 -1.46 -6.32
CA ASN A 124 2.79 -0.96 -7.69
C ASN A 124 4.24 -0.97 -8.15
N LYS A 125 5.20 -0.67 -7.28
CA LYS A 125 6.64 -0.72 -7.64
C LYS A 125 7.10 -2.13 -8.05
N TYR A 126 6.52 -3.18 -7.48
CA TYR A 126 6.74 -4.54 -7.95
C TYR A 126 6.00 -4.81 -9.25
N LEU A 127 4.74 -4.39 -9.36
CA LEU A 127 3.89 -4.64 -10.52
C LEU A 127 4.46 -3.99 -11.78
N GLU A 128 5.07 -2.81 -11.67
CA GLU A 128 5.80 -2.12 -12.75
C GLU A 128 6.96 -2.95 -13.33
N THR A 129 7.51 -3.90 -12.58
CA THR A 129 8.55 -4.82 -13.07
C THR A 129 7.98 -6.02 -13.82
N VAL A 130 6.68 -6.28 -13.70
CA VAL A 130 6.00 -7.49 -14.20
C VAL A 130 5.04 -7.17 -15.35
N PHE A 131 4.39 -6.02 -15.29
CA PHE A 131 3.34 -5.61 -16.21
C PHE A 131 3.80 -4.49 -17.15
N SER A 132 3.22 -4.44 -18.34
CA SER A 132 3.37 -3.32 -19.28
C SER A 132 2.64 -2.07 -18.78
N GLU A 133 3.00 -0.90 -19.32
CA GLU A 133 2.35 0.38 -19.00
C GLU A 133 0.82 0.33 -19.21
N SER A 134 0.35 -0.31 -20.27
CA SER A 134 -1.09 -0.45 -20.54
C SER A 134 -1.81 -1.32 -19.51
N GLU A 135 -1.14 -2.34 -19.00
CA GLU A 135 -1.68 -3.20 -17.94
C GLU A 135 -1.66 -2.50 -16.59
N MET A 136 -0.57 -1.77 -16.29
CA MET A 136 -0.49 -0.94 -15.09
C MET A 136 -1.55 0.16 -15.09
N LYS A 137 -1.85 0.75 -16.26
CA LYS A 137 -2.95 1.72 -16.35
C LYS A 137 -4.29 1.12 -15.90
N ILE A 138 -4.63 -0.08 -16.33
CA ILE A 138 -5.88 -0.76 -15.94
C ILE A 138 -5.91 -1.01 -14.42
N ILE A 139 -4.80 -1.49 -13.85
CA ILE A 139 -4.67 -1.74 -12.41
C ILE A 139 -4.81 -0.42 -11.62
N ASN A 140 -4.14 0.62 -12.08
CA ASN A 140 -4.15 1.93 -11.46
C ASN A 140 -5.54 2.59 -11.52
N ASP A 141 -6.20 2.54 -12.67
CA ASP A 141 -7.56 3.06 -12.84
C ASP A 141 -8.52 2.35 -11.87
N TYR A 142 -8.43 1.02 -11.73
CA TYR A 142 -9.23 0.26 -10.77
C TYR A 142 -8.96 0.70 -9.31
N ASN A 143 -7.70 0.79 -8.92
CA ASN A 143 -7.34 1.20 -7.55
C ASN A 143 -7.76 2.63 -7.23
N VAL A 144 -7.63 3.57 -8.19
CA VAL A 144 -8.00 4.98 -7.98
C VAL A 144 -9.52 5.16 -8.00
N PHE A 145 -10.23 4.60 -8.98
CA PHE A 145 -11.66 4.89 -9.19
C PHE A 145 -12.57 3.97 -8.40
N GLU A 146 -12.26 2.68 -8.31
CA GLU A 146 -13.12 1.71 -7.62
C GLU A 146 -12.75 1.60 -6.13
N LYS A 147 -11.45 1.46 -5.81
CA LYS A 147 -10.98 1.39 -4.41
C LYS A 147 -10.83 2.77 -3.76
N ARG A 148 -10.95 3.85 -4.51
CA ARG A 148 -10.82 5.23 -4.01
C ARG A 148 -9.46 5.55 -3.38
N LEU A 149 -8.39 4.94 -3.85
CA LEU A 149 -7.02 5.19 -3.40
C LEU A 149 -6.41 6.38 -4.17
N SER A 150 -7.02 7.55 -4.07
CA SER A 150 -6.74 8.73 -4.91
C SER A 150 -5.28 9.20 -4.83
N TYR A 151 -4.60 9.00 -3.69
CA TYR A 151 -3.22 9.44 -3.48
C TYR A 151 -2.18 8.36 -3.78
N MET A 152 -2.61 7.15 -4.12
CA MET A 152 -1.73 6.02 -4.35
C MET A 152 -0.69 6.30 -5.45
N LEU A 153 -1.10 6.90 -6.58
CA LEU A 153 -0.19 7.17 -7.70
C LEU A 153 0.88 8.18 -7.33
N VAL A 154 0.51 9.28 -6.67
CA VAL A 154 1.46 10.33 -6.26
C VAL A 154 2.48 9.77 -5.27
N ILE A 155 2.04 8.90 -4.36
CA ILE A 155 2.94 8.20 -3.44
C ILE A 155 3.82 7.21 -4.20
N SER A 156 3.27 6.43 -5.14
CA SER A 156 4.03 5.47 -5.95
C SER A 156 5.13 6.17 -6.77
N ASP A 157 4.81 7.30 -7.40
CA ASP A 157 5.79 8.11 -8.12
C ASP A 157 6.89 8.64 -7.21
N PHE A 158 6.55 9.06 -6.00
CA PHE A 158 7.53 9.51 -5.01
C PHE A 158 8.46 8.38 -4.54
N LEU A 159 8.00 7.13 -4.55
CA LEU A 159 8.85 5.99 -4.21
C LEU A 159 10.03 5.78 -5.18
N ASN A 160 10.02 6.39 -6.36
CA ASN A 160 11.20 6.45 -7.23
C ASN A 160 12.39 7.13 -6.54
N VAL A 161 12.14 8.12 -5.66
CA VAL A 161 13.20 8.74 -4.86
C VAL A 161 13.84 7.73 -3.92
N TYR A 162 13.03 6.86 -3.30
CA TYR A 162 13.51 5.78 -2.46
C TYR A 162 14.34 4.77 -3.25
N GLU A 163 13.84 4.28 -4.37
CA GLU A 163 14.52 3.29 -5.20
C GLU A 163 15.85 3.81 -5.74
N ASN A 164 15.87 5.06 -6.21
CA ASN A 164 17.09 5.68 -6.74
C ASN A 164 18.13 6.03 -5.66
N ASN A 165 17.75 6.03 -4.39
CA ASN A 165 18.63 6.39 -3.26
C ASN A 165 18.79 5.26 -2.24
N ARG A 166 18.73 3.99 -2.67
CA ARG A 166 18.84 2.81 -1.77
C ARG A 166 20.12 2.78 -0.92
N LYS A 167 21.20 3.44 -1.38
CA LYS A 167 22.43 3.58 -0.58
C LYS A 167 22.24 4.47 0.64
N LYS A 168 21.35 5.48 0.55
CA LYS A 168 21.01 6.40 1.65
C LYS A 168 20.03 5.71 2.63
N TYR A 169 19.08 4.94 2.12
CA TYR A 169 18.01 4.34 2.92
C TYR A 169 18.22 2.83 3.05
N LYS A 170 18.62 2.39 4.21
CA LYS A 170 18.94 0.98 4.51
C LYS A 170 17.73 0.04 4.31
N ASN A 171 16.54 0.52 4.63
CA ASN A 171 15.27 -0.18 4.49
C ASN A 171 14.14 0.83 4.26
N PHE A 172 12.95 0.35 3.97
CA PHE A 172 11.78 1.20 3.75
C PHE A 172 11.43 2.06 4.97
N GLU A 173 11.61 1.52 6.17
CA GLU A 173 11.35 2.27 7.41
C GLU A 173 12.29 3.47 7.58
N ALA A 174 13.54 3.39 7.08
CA ALA A 174 14.48 4.52 7.09
C ALA A 174 14.08 5.64 6.13
N PHE A 175 13.18 5.39 5.18
CA PHE A 175 12.62 6.38 4.26
C PHE A 175 11.43 7.15 4.83
N TYR A 176 10.87 6.70 5.96
CA TYR A 176 9.69 7.29 6.60
C TYR A 176 9.73 8.84 6.68
N PRO A 177 10.81 9.52 7.10
CA PRO A 177 10.77 10.98 7.24
C PRO A 177 10.56 11.71 5.91
N GLU A 178 11.10 11.18 4.82
CA GLU A 178 10.91 11.76 3.48
C GLU A 178 9.48 11.54 2.99
N LEU A 179 8.93 10.34 3.24
CA LEU A 179 7.55 10.00 2.88
C LEU A 179 6.55 10.85 3.67
N GLU A 180 6.77 11.02 4.97
CA GLU A 180 5.96 11.90 5.82
C GLU A 180 5.93 13.33 5.29
N LYS A 181 7.12 13.89 5.00
CA LYS A 181 7.25 15.23 4.41
C LYS A 181 6.51 15.35 3.08
N HIS A 182 6.61 14.35 2.23
CA HIS A 182 5.93 14.35 0.93
C HIS A 182 4.41 14.36 1.10
N ILE A 183 3.86 13.51 1.97
CA ILE A 183 2.41 13.48 2.26
C ILE A 183 1.93 14.81 2.84
N LEU A 184 2.70 15.44 3.74
CA LEU A 184 2.37 16.77 4.27
C LEU A 184 2.35 17.84 3.18
N ASN A 185 3.23 17.78 2.20
CA ASN A 185 3.23 18.68 1.05
C ASN A 185 1.96 18.50 0.20
N ILE A 186 1.56 17.26 -0.11
CA ILE A 186 0.30 16.96 -0.82
C ILE A 186 -0.89 17.57 -0.08
N ILE A 187 -0.97 17.38 1.23
CA ILE A 187 -2.05 17.93 2.06
C ILE A 187 -2.09 19.45 2.01
N THR A 188 -0.93 20.10 1.96
CA THR A 188 -0.83 21.56 1.88
C THR A 188 -1.29 22.08 0.52
N GLU A 189 -0.84 21.45 -0.56
CA GLU A 189 -1.22 21.81 -1.94
C GLU A 189 -2.73 21.65 -2.17
N GLU A 190 -3.36 20.59 -1.63
CA GLU A 190 -4.82 20.42 -1.73
C GLU A 190 -5.60 21.51 -0.98
N LYS A 191 -5.14 21.93 0.18
CA LYS A 191 -5.78 23.05 0.90
C LYS A 191 -5.74 24.32 0.08
N ASP A 192 -4.61 24.59 -0.58
CA ASP A 192 -4.44 25.78 -1.40
C ASP A 192 -5.33 25.77 -2.66
N ILE A 193 -5.59 24.58 -3.22
CA ILE A 193 -6.50 24.41 -4.38
C ILE A 193 -7.95 24.64 -3.96
N ASN A 194 -8.38 24.07 -2.83
CA ASN A 194 -9.73 24.24 -2.32
C ASN A 194 -10.02 25.69 -1.95
N PHE A 195 -9.07 26.42 -1.36
CA PHE A 195 -9.21 27.85 -1.09
C PHE A 195 -9.37 28.71 -2.35
N LYS A 196 -8.80 28.30 -3.49
CA LYS A 196 -8.90 29.03 -4.77
C LYS A 196 -10.21 28.77 -5.51
N ASN A 197 -10.90 27.68 -5.21
CA ASN A 197 -12.18 27.33 -5.86
C ASN A 197 -13.40 27.84 -5.08
N ASP A 198 -13.23 28.36 -3.86
CA ASP A 198 -14.29 28.94 -3.04
C ASP A 198 -14.48 30.48 -3.29
N PHE A 199 -13.82 31.03 -4.30
CA PHE A 199 -13.92 32.41 -4.79
C PHE A 199 -14.20 32.43 -6.30
#